data_8491dfbbcaf2f8b3e6d30dadfd190a27
#
_entry.id   8491dfbbcaf2f8b3e6d30dadfd190a27
#
_cell.length_a   1.000
_cell.length_b   1.000
_cell.length_c   1.000
_cell.angle_alpha   90.00
_cell.angle_beta   90.00
_cell.angle_gamma   90.00
#
_symmetry.space_group_name_H-M   'P 1'
#
loop_
_entity.id
_entity.type
_entity.pdbx_description
1 polymer ?
#
loop_
_entity_poly.entity_id
_entity_poly.type
_entity_poly.pdbx_seq_one_letter_code
_entity_poly.pdbx_strand_id
1 'polypeptide(L)'
;MPKAITSEGVGRERWLSHARRFHGIDVDPLETYAWGFEEIRSIAKAMEDVAREISSSASLPEVLQLLKTDPSRCASNPEEFLRLMHERQMRALSELSGSHFEIAEPIRRIEVRRAPPSGTLGAYYIVPSEDFSRPGTVFYSLGENPGPIPLFDEISSAYHEGFPGHHLQCGTQISLSDKLSRFHRLADGYSGYAEGWALYAERLMHELGYLDKPDYVMGMLCAQMMRACRVVIDIGAHLNLPIPADSPLSNLGISAWTYETGVRVAHEVGQLELDHAKSEMTRYFGWPGQAISYKVGEREILSLRKQEEARLGDAFVLKDFHRMILGSGNV
;
A
#
# COMPACT_ATOMS: atom_id res chain seq x y z
N MET A 1 1.55 -4.86 -39.88
CA MET A 1 1.46 -4.68 -38.40
C MET A 1 0.23 -3.84 -38.09
N PRO A 2 -0.61 -4.18 -37.11
CA PRO A 2 -1.64 -3.27 -36.67
C PRO A 2 -0.94 -1.94 -36.26
N LYS A 3 -1.53 -0.81 -36.63
CA LYS A 3 -1.00 0.50 -36.22
C LYS A 3 -0.97 0.54 -34.69
N ALA A 4 0.17 0.96 -34.12
CA ALA A 4 0.27 1.20 -32.68
C ALA A 4 -0.81 2.22 -32.27
N ILE A 5 -1.44 1.99 -31.12
CA ILE A 5 -2.39 2.95 -30.53
C ILE A 5 -1.58 4.18 -30.15
N THR A 6 -2.00 5.36 -30.63
CA THR A 6 -1.33 6.63 -30.39
C THR A 6 -1.91 7.40 -29.21
N SER A 7 -3.05 6.93 -28.63
CA SER A 7 -3.64 7.50 -27.41
C SER A 7 -2.96 6.93 -26.18
N GLU A 8 -2.68 7.75 -25.19
CA GLU A 8 -2.11 7.31 -23.91
C GLU A 8 -3.09 6.41 -23.12
N GLY A 9 -4.40 6.66 -23.21
CA GLY A 9 -5.44 5.86 -22.55
C GLY A 9 -5.93 4.70 -23.41
N VAL A 10 -6.41 3.63 -22.76
CA VAL A 10 -6.92 2.40 -23.43
C VAL A 10 -8.42 2.42 -23.66
N GLY A 11 -9.15 3.38 -23.10
CA GLY A 11 -10.61 3.48 -23.15
C GLY A 11 -11.33 2.54 -22.17
N ARG A 12 -12.63 2.82 -21.97
CA ARG A 12 -13.44 2.19 -20.92
C ARG A 12 -13.49 0.65 -21.00
N GLU A 13 -13.77 0.11 -22.17
CA GLU A 13 -13.98 -1.36 -22.31
C GLU A 13 -12.71 -2.14 -21.98
N ARG A 14 -11.56 -1.71 -22.53
CA ARG A 14 -10.29 -2.37 -22.24
C ARG A 14 -9.89 -2.18 -20.79
N TRP A 15 -10.07 -1.00 -20.23
CA TRP A 15 -9.78 -0.73 -18.84
C TRP A 15 -10.60 -1.64 -17.90
N LEU A 16 -11.91 -1.78 -18.11
CA LEU A 16 -12.77 -2.67 -17.33
C LEU A 16 -12.30 -4.13 -17.37
N SER A 17 -11.91 -4.61 -18.57
CA SER A 17 -11.37 -5.97 -18.72
C SER A 17 -10.08 -6.17 -17.91
N HIS A 18 -9.18 -5.18 -17.93
CA HIS A 18 -7.95 -5.23 -17.16
C HIS A 18 -8.20 -5.09 -15.66
N ALA A 19 -9.04 -4.14 -15.24
CA ALA A 19 -9.40 -3.94 -13.84
C ALA A 19 -9.98 -5.23 -13.23
N ARG A 20 -10.93 -5.89 -13.92
CA ARG A 20 -11.48 -7.17 -13.46
C ARG A 20 -10.40 -8.24 -13.26
N ARG A 21 -9.38 -8.29 -14.12
CA ARG A 21 -8.25 -9.23 -13.98
C ARG A 21 -7.45 -8.99 -12.70
N PHE A 22 -7.26 -7.71 -12.32
CA PHE A 22 -6.48 -7.36 -11.14
C PHE A 22 -7.27 -7.41 -9.84
N HIS A 23 -8.61 -7.24 -9.90
CA HIS A 23 -9.44 -7.13 -8.71
C HIS A 23 -10.30 -8.37 -8.43
N GLY A 24 -10.61 -9.18 -9.45
CA GLY A 24 -11.56 -10.29 -9.34
C GLY A 24 -13.03 -9.86 -9.22
N ILE A 25 -13.29 -8.56 -9.10
CA ILE A 25 -14.61 -7.95 -8.95
C ILE A 25 -14.83 -6.89 -10.04
N ASP A 26 -16.10 -6.51 -10.25
CA ASP A 26 -16.44 -5.40 -11.11
C ASP A 26 -16.27 -4.07 -10.37
N VAL A 27 -15.54 -3.15 -10.97
CA VAL A 27 -15.28 -1.81 -10.44
C VAL A 27 -15.97 -0.77 -11.32
N ASP A 28 -16.86 0.06 -10.77
CA ASP A 28 -17.37 1.21 -11.49
C ASP A 28 -16.30 2.30 -11.56
N PRO A 29 -15.76 2.62 -12.74
CA PRO A 29 -14.67 3.57 -12.86
C PRO A 29 -15.07 5.01 -12.55
N LEU A 30 -16.33 5.42 -12.78
CA LEU A 30 -16.75 6.80 -12.56
C LEU A 30 -16.98 7.05 -11.07
N GLU A 31 -17.65 6.12 -10.38
CA GLU A 31 -17.79 6.17 -8.92
C GLU A 31 -16.42 6.14 -8.24
N THR A 32 -15.55 5.20 -8.66
CA THR A 32 -14.22 5.05 -8.07
C THR A 32 -13.32 6.26 -8.34
N TYR A 33 -13.45 6.88 -9.51
CA TYR A 33 -12.75 8.13 -9.83
C TYR A 33 -13.16 9.28 -8.93
N ALA A 34 -14.47 9.49 -8.74
CA ALA A 34 -15.00 10.51 -7.84
C ALA A 34 -14.56 10.27 -6.39
N TRP A 35 -14.69 9.03 -5.91
CA TRP A 35 -14.21 8.61 -4.59
C TRP A 35 -12.71 8.84 -4.40
N GLY A 36 -11.88 8.65 -5.42
CA GLY A 36 -10.44 8.92 -5.35
C GLY A 36 -10.11 10.36 -4.96
N PHE A 37 -10.88 11.35 -5.45
CA PHE A 37 -10.73 12.75 -5.03
C PHE A 37 -11.18 13.00 -3.59
N GLU A 38 -12.22 12.30 -3.14
CA GLU A 38 -12.67 12.38 -1.75
C GLU A 38 -11.60 11.82 -0.79
N GLU A 39 -10.98 10.71 -1.17
CA GLU A 39 -9.84 10.13 -0.42
C GLU A 39 -8.67 11.12 -0.35
N ILE A 40 -8.27 11.74 -1.45
CA ILE A 40 -7.21 12.76 -1.45
C ILE A 40 -7.55 13.90 -0.49
N ARG A 41 -8.79 14.42 -0.50
CA ARG A 41 -9.21 15.48 0.42
C ARG A 41 -9.16 15.04 1.89
N SER A 42 -9.68 13.86 2.17
CA SER A 42 -9.72 13.29 3.51
C SER A 42 -8.33 13.06 4.09
N ILE A 43 -7.43 12.48 3.28
CA ILE A 43 -6.05 12.21 3.66
C ILE A 43 -5.28 13.52 3.84
N ALA A 44 -5.44 14.51 2.94
CA ALA A 44 -4.79 15.82 3.08
C ALA A 44 -5.16 16.50 4.40
N LYS A 45 -6.44 16.45 4.78
CA LYS A 45 -6.88 16.98 6.08
C LYS A 45 -6.24 16.23 7.24
N ALA A 46 -6.20 14.91 7.20
CA ALA A 46 -5.56 14.11 8.24
C ALA A 46 -4.04 14.41 8.35
N MET A 47 -3.36 14.61 7.22
CA MET A 47 -1.95 15.02 7.21
C MET A 47 -1.73 16.39 7.86
N GLU A 48 -2.62 17.36 7.62
CA GLU A 48 -2.56 18.67 8.29
C GLU A 48 -2.80 18.56 9.80
N ASP A 49 -3.73 17.69 10.23
CA ASP A 49 -4.00 17.44 11.64
C ASP A 49 -2.76 16.84 12.33
N VAL A 50 -2.17 15.80 11.76
CA VAL A 50 -0.95 15.17 12.29
C VAL A 50 0.26 16.10 12.21
N ALA A 51 0.37 16.95 11.17
CA ALA A 51 1.45 17.92 11.08
C ALA A 51 1.43 18.90 12.28
N ARG A 52 0.24 19.32 12.72
CA ARG A 52 0.10 20.17 13.92
C ARG A 52 0.48 19.46 15.23
N GLU A 53 0.31 18.14 15.31
CA GLU A 53 0.79 17.35 16.44
C GLU A 53 2.32 17.24 16.46
N ILE A 54 2.96 17.13 15.30
CA ILE A 54 4.42 17.07 15.18
C ILE A 54 5.04 18.45 15.47
N SER A 55 4.45 19.51 14.91
CA SER A 55 4.91 20.90 15.09
C SER A 55 3.74 21.87 14.95
N SER A 56 3.39 22.56 16.03
CA SER A 56 2.27 23.52 16.04
C SER A 56 2.51 24.78 15.21
N SER A 57 3.76 25.05 14.81
CA SER A 57 4.16 26.29 14.10
C SER A 57 4.60 26.04 12.66
N ALA A 58 4.90 24.81 12.28
CA ALA A 58 5.40 24.48 10.93
C ALA A 58 4.23 24.12 10.01
N SER A 59 4.34 24.47 8.74
CA SER A 59 3.46 24.01 7.67
C SER A 59 3.70 22.54 7.35
N LEU A 60 2.74 21.87 6.69
CA LEU A 60 2.89 20.46 6.27
C LEU A 60 4.19 20.21 5.46
N PRO A 61 4.58 21.03 4.46
CA PRO A 61 5.85 20.84 3.76
C PRO A 61 7.07 20.94 4.67
N GLU A 62 7.08 21.86 5.64
CA GLU A 62 8.18 22.00 6.60
C GLU A 62 8.25 20.79 7.54
N VAL A 63 7.10 20.25 7.97
CA VAL A 63 7.06 19.00 8.76
C VAL A 63 7.58 17.83 7.96
N LEU A 64 7.17 17.65 6.71
CA LEU A 64 7.69 16.58 5.85
C LEU A 64 9.21 16.70 5.63
N GLN A 65 9.71 17.92 5.45
CA GLN A 65 11.15 18.16 5.34
C GLN A 65 11.87 17.81 6.66
N LEU A 66 11.31 18.22 7.81
CA LEU A 66 11.85 17.86 9.12
C LEU A 66 11.95 16.33 9.30
N LEU A 67 10.87 15.59 8.96
CA LEU A 67 10.84 14.13 9.08
C LEU A 67 11.88 13.44 8.20
N LYS A 68 12.20 14.02 7.04
CA LYS A 68 13.21 13.50 6.10
C LYS A 68 14.64 13.81 6.51
N THR A 69 14.88 14.90 7.26
CA THR A 69 16.24 15.42 7.43
C THR A 69 16.74 15.50 8.88
N ASP A 70 15.85 15.40 9.87
CA ASP A 70 16.26 15.42 11.28
C ASP A 70 16.95 14.10 11.68
N PRO A 71 18.26 14.10 12.01
CA PRO A 71 18.98 12.87 12.35
C PRO A 71 18.39 12.12 13.55
N SER A 72 17.70 12.82 14.47
CA SER A 72 17.06 12.18 15.63
C SER A 72 15.85 11.31 15.27
N ARG A 73 15.35 11.44 14.05
CA ARG A 73 14.21 10.72 13.46
C ARG A 73 14.63 9.67 12.42
N CYS A 74 15.93 9.46 12.29
CA CYS A 74 16.54 8.55 11.33
C CYS A 74 17.25 7.39 12.05
N ALA A 75 17.35 6.25 11.35
CA ALA A 75 18.36 5.27 11.70
C ALA A 75 19.72 5.77 11.21
N SER A 76 20.77 5.58 12.01
CA SER A 76 22.11 6.12 11.72
C SER A 76 22.86 5.36 10.62
N ASN A 77 22.44 4.13 10.35
CA ASN A 77 23.04 3.26 9.33
C ASN A 77 22.07 2.13 8.92
N PRO A 78 22.37 1.39 7.83
CA PRO A 78 21.54 0.28 7.36
C PRO A 78 21.33 -0.85 8.37
N GLU A 79 22.33 -1.18 9.15
CA GLU A 79 22.28 -2.27 10.13
C GLU A 79 21.28 -1.93 11.25
N GLU A 80 21.31 -0.70 11.75
CA GLU A 80 20.36 -0.21 12.74
C GLU A 80 18.95 -0.18 12.15
N PHE A 81 18.79 0.33 10.92
CA PHE A 81 17.52 0.36 10.23
C PHE A 81 16.88 -1.03 10.13
N LEU A 82 17.60 -2.00 9.57
CA LEU A 82 17.10 -3.37 9.38
C LEU A 82 16.76 -4.04 10.72
N ARG A 83 17.58 -3.81 11.77
CA ARG A 83 17.30 -4.29 13.12
C ARG A 83 15.98 -3.70 13.66
N LEU A 84 15.78 -2.39 13.54
CA LEU A 84 14.54 -1.73 13.98
C LEU A 84 13.31 -2.26 13.23
N MET A 85 13.39 -2.45 11.90
CA MET A 85 12.30 -3.02 11.11
C MET A 85 11.98 -4.45 11.54
N HIS A 86 12.99 -5.27 11.77
CA HIS A 86 12.82 -6.65 12.24
C HIS A 86 12.21 -6.71 13.65
N GLU A 87 12.72 -5.92 14.59
CA GLU A 87 12.22 -5.88 15.97
C GLU A 87 10.74 -5.49 16.04
N ARG A 88 10.30 -4.50 15.24
CA ARG A 88 8.89 -4.10 15.17
C ARG A 88 7.99 -5.21 14.67
N GLN A 89 8.41 -5.93 13.67
CA GLN A 89 7.64 -7.06 13.13
C GLN A 89 7.58 -8.22 14.11
N MET A 90 8.69 -8.58 14.76
CA MET A 90 8.73 -9.64 15.77
C MET A 90 7.88 -9.30 17.00
N ARG A 91 7.89 -8.03 17.44
CA ARG A 91 7.01 -7.54 18.51
C ARG A 91 5.54 -7.72 18.11
N ALA A 92 5.13 -7.21 16.95
CA ALA A 92 3.76 -7.31 16.48
C ALA A 92 3.31 -8.77 16.34
N LEU A 93 4.16 -9.64 15.77
CA LEU A 93 3.89 -11.05 15.61
C LEU A 93 3.69 -11.75 16.97
N SER A 94 4.52 -11.42 17.97
CA SER A 94 4.40 -11.97 19.31
C SER A 94 3.13 -11.52 20.04
N GLU A 95 2.81 -10.21 19.99
CA GLU A 95 1.71 -9.61 20.73
C GLU A 95 0.33 -9.91 20.10
N LEU A 96 0.25 -10.01 18.76
CA LEU A 96 -1.01 -10.19 18.04
C LEU A 96 -1.34 -11.67 17.73
N SER A 97 -0.39 -12.57 17.95
CA SER A 97 -0.62 -14.01 17.77
C SER A 97 -1.60 -14.53 18.82
N GLY A 98 -2.65 -15.21 18.36
CA GLY A 98 -3.70 -15.76 19.19
C GLY A 98 -4.78 -14.75 19.61
N SER A 99 -4.47 -13.47 19.70
CA SER A 99 -5.42 -12.40 20.04
C SER A 99 -6.13 -11.84 18.80
N HIS A 100 -5.37 -11.47 17.76
CA HIS A 100 -5.89 -10.86 16.52
C HIS A 100 -5.74 -11.77 15.31
N PHE A 101 -4.79 -12.70 15.34
CA PHE A 101 -4.50 -13.59 14.23
C PHE A 101 -4.23 -15.03 14.70
N GLU A 102 -4.66 -16.00 13.92
CA GLU A 102 -4.20 -17.38 14.00
C GLU A 102 -2.99 -17.55 13.08
N ILE A 103 -1.83 -17.82 13.67
CA ILE A 103 -0.56 -17.85 12.92
C ILE A 103 0.04 -19.25 13.01
N ALA A 104 0.13 -19.93 11.87
CA ALA A 104 0.79 -21.23 11.78
C ALA A 104 2.30 -21.11 12.10
N GLU A 105 2.89 -22.14 12.71
CA GLU A 105 4.27 -22.11 13.17
C GLU A 105 5.29 -21.72 12.08
N PRO A 106 5.20 -22.22 10.83
CA PRO A 106 6.14 -21.82 9.79
C PRO A 106 6.10 -20.33 9.44
N ILE A 107 4.94 -19.66 9.63
CA ILE A 107 4.75 -18.23 9.31
C ILE A 107 5.37 -17.33 10.39
N ARG A 108 5.71 -17.86 11.57
CA ARG A 108 6.37 -17.10 12.65
C ARG A 108 7.80 -16.68 12.34
N ARG A 109 8.36 -17.19 11.25
CA ARG A 109 9.71 -16.87 10.80
C ARG A 109 9.67 -15.87 9.67
N ILE A 110 10.11 -14.64 9.95
CA ILE A 110 10.27 -13.58 8.98
C ILE A 110 11.71 -13.07 8.99
N GLU A 111 12.24 -12.77 7.83
CA GLU A 111 13.55 -12.15 7.69
C GLU A 111 13.41 -10.72 7.12
N VAL A 112 14.33 -9.86 7.54
CA VAL A 112 14.48 -8.49 7.03
C VAL A 112 15.90 -8.34 6.51
N ARG A 113 16.06 -7.97 5.25
CA ARG A 113 17.34 -7.89 4.57
C ARG A 113 17.48 -6.63 3.72
N ARG A 114 18.72 -6.21 3.50
CA ARG A 114 19.02 -5.23 2.47
C ARG A 114 18.85 -5.86 1.09
N ALA A 115 18.18 -5.17 0.18
CA ALA A 115 18.06 -5.61 -1.21
C ALA A 115 19.43 -5.59 -1.90
N PRO A 116 19.68 -6.51 -2.84
CA PRO A 116 20.81 -6.42 -3.74
C PRO A 116 20.80 -5.07 -4.48
N PRO A 117 21.96 -4.55 -4.91
CA PRO A 117 22.00 -3.37 -5.77
C PRO A 117 21.17 -3.63 -7.03
N SER A 118 20.05 -2.95 -7.15
CA SER A 118 19.11 -3.06 -8.27
C SER A 118 18.45 -1.72 -8.52
N GLY A 119 17.82 -1.56 -9.67
CA GLY A 119 17.03 -0.37 -9.98
C GLY A 119 15.66 -0.32 -9.28
N THR A 120 15.33 -1.28 -8.42
CA THR A 120 14.08 -1.30 -7.65
C THR A 120 14.18 -0.30 -6.50
N LEU A 121 13.19 0.57 -6.38
CA LEU A 121 13.06 1.55 -5.30
C LEU A 121 12.06 1.03 -4.25
N GLY A 122 12.32 1.35 -2.97
CA GLY A 122 11.45 1.00 -1.85
C GLY A 122 11.67 -0.41 -1.29
N ALA A 123 10.70 -0.85 -0.48
CA ALA A 123 10.66 -2.19 0.09
C ALA A 123 9.88 -3.15 -0.80
N TYR A 124 10.15 -4.45 -0.68
CA TYR A 124 9.36 -5.51 -1.29
C TYR A 124 9.46 -6.81 -0.50
N TYR A 125 8.44 -7.65 -0.62
CA TYR A 125 8.36 -8.93 0.06
C TYR A 125 8.61 -10.09 -0.91
N ILE A 126 9.41 -11.08 -0.47
CA ILE A 126 9.57 -12.38 -1.14
C ILE A 126 8.90 -13.44 -0.28
N VAL A 127 7.92 -14.13 -0.88
CA VAL A 127 7.17 -15.19 -0.23
C VAL A 127 8.05 -16.36 0.25
N PRO A 128 7.67 -17.10 1.29
CA PRO A 128 8.39 -18.30 1.70
C PRO A 128 8.37 -19.38 0.60
N SER A 129 9.27 -20.36 0.68
CA SER A 129 9.15 -21.55 -0.16
C SER A 129 7.92 -22.37 0.21
N GLU A 130 7.42 -23.21 -0.70
CA GLU A 130 6.21 -24.03 -0.49
C GLU A 130 6.32 -24.94 0.74
N ASP A 131 7.51 -25.42 1.04
CA ASP A 131 7.85 -26.27 2.19
C ASP A 131 8.30 -25.47 3.43
N PHE A 132 8.26 -24.13 3.35
CA PHE A 132 8.74 -23.20 4.39
C PHE A 132 10.20 -23.38 4.83
N SER A 133 11.02 -24.12 4.08
CA SER A 133 12.47 -24.24 4.36
C SER A 133 13.19 -22.89 4.22
N ARG A 134 12.77 -22.05 3.27
CA ARG A 134 13.15 -20.64 3.15
C ARG A 134 12.02 -19.76 3.70
N PRO A 135 12.29 -18.94 4.72
CA PRO A 135 11.28 -18.05 5.29
C PRO A 135 10.90 -16.92 4.33
N GLY A 136 9.75 -16.31 4.56
CA GLY A 136 9.38 -15.05 3.93
C GLY A 136 10.34 -13.93 4.32
N THR A 137 10.70 -13.08 3.37
CA THR A 137 11.76 -12.08 3.57
C THR A 137 11.31 -10.72 3.03
N VAL A 138 11.41 -9.69 3.86
CA VAL A 138 11.26 -8.29 3.46
C VAL A 138 12.62 -7.74 3.05
N PHE A 139 12.70 -7.16 1.87
CA PHE A 139 13.89 -6.51 1.35
C PHE A 139 13.71 -4.99 1.29
N TYR A 140 14.73 -4.26 1.72
CA TYR A 140 14.79 -2.80 1.64
C TYR A 140 15.89 -2.32 0.70
N SER A 141 15.51 -1.50 -0.27
CA SER A 141 16.44 -0.86 -1.23
C SER A 141 17.03 0.41 -0.61
N LEU A 142 18.18 0.30 0.04
CA LEU A 142 18.81 1.39 0.80
C LEU A 142 19.90 2.14 0.03
N GLY A 143 20.04 1.91 -1.29
CA GLY A 143 21.14 2.49 -2.06
C GLY A 143 22.52 1.93 -1.69
N GLU A 144 23.59 2.41 -2.32
CA GLU A 144 24.96 1.91 -2.07
C GLU A 144 25.56 2.49 -0.78
N ASN A 145 25.44 3.80 -0.59
CA ASN A 145 25.99 4.55 0.54
C ASN A 145 24.89 5.43 1.17
N PRO A 146 23.89 4.82 1.84
CA PRO A 146 22.84 5.61 2.46
C PRO A 146 23.42 6.39 3.64
N GLY A 147 23.05 7.66 3.71
CA GLY A 147 23.20 8.46 4.92
C GLY A 147 22.26 8.00 6.03
N PRO A 148 21.94 8.85 7.00
CA PRO A 148 20.86 8.60 7.93
C PRO A 148 19.56 8.28 7.19
N ILE A 149 18.87 7.20 7.59
CA ILE A 149 17.68 6.68 6.90
C ILE A 149 16.44 7.13 7.67
N PRO A 150 15.56 7.96 7.11
CA PRO A 150 14.31 8.36 7.76
C PRO A 150 13.47 7.15 8.15
N LEU A 151 12.82 7.22 9.32
CA LEU A 151 12.00 6.11 9.83
C LEU A 151 10.50 6.33 9.58
N PHE A 152 10.08 7.58 9.35
CA PHE A 152 8.68 7.95 9.42
C PHE A 152 7.80 7.20 8.41
N ASP A 153 8.25 7.01 7.18
CA ASP A 153 7.55 6.35 6.09
C ASP A 153 7.82 4.82 6.03
N GLU A 154 8.92 4.36 6.60
CA GLU A 154 9.34 2.97 6.54
C GLU A 154 8.65 2.07 7.60
N ILE A 155 8.14 2.66 8.69
CA ILE A 155 7.44 1.89 9.73
C ILE A 155 6.12 1.33 9.21
N SER A 156 5.34 2.12 8.47
CA SER A 156 4.11 1.64 7.83
C SER A 156 4.43 0.60 6.75
N SER A 157 5.46 0.85 5.94
CA SER A 157 5.97 -0.08 4.93
C SER A 157 6.38 -1.44 5.54
N ALA A 158 6.98 -1.45 6.73
CA ALA A 158 7.33 -2.69 7.43
C ALA A 158 6.09 -3.55 7.75
N TYR A 159 4.96 -2.94 8.09
CA TYR A 159 3.70 -3.65 8.33
C TYR A 159 2.97 -4.05 7.04
N HIS A 160 3.16 -3.30 5.96
CA HIS A 160 2.67 -3.63 4.63
C HIS A 160 3.37 -4.88 4.07
N GLU A 161 4.69 -4.84 3.96
CA GLU A 161 5.49 -5.93 3.39
C GLU A 161 5.61 -7.13 4.32
N GLY A 162 5.73 -6.87 5.62
CA GLY A 162 5.93 -7.88 6.64
C GLY A 162 4.64 -8.32 7.32
N PHE A 163 4.73 -8.44 8.66
CA PHE A 163 3.60 -8.84 9.49
C PHE A 163 2.87 -7.58 10.02
N PRO A 164 1.53 -7.50 9.91
CA PRO A 164 0.59 -8.53 9.44
C PRO A 164 0.17 -8.43 7.96
N GLY A 165 0.92 -7.69 7.12
CA GLY A 165 0.62 -7.50 5.70
C GLY A 165 0.94 -8.73 4.84
N HIS A 166 1.75 -8.54 3.80
CA HIS A 166 2.05 -9.58 2.82
C HIS A 166 2.61 -10.87 3.44
N HIS A 167 3.46 -10.76 4.48
CA HIS A 167 4.01 -11.96 5.13
C HIS A 167 2.93 -12.88 5.70
N LEU A 168 1.96 -12.33 6.41
CA LEU A 168 0.87 -13.14 6.98
C LEU A 168 -0.05 -13.66 5.89
N GLN A 169 -0.44 -12.82 4.93
CA GLN A 169 -1.38 -13.18 3.87
C GLN A 169 -0.79 -14.28 2.97
N CYS A 170 0.41 -14.07 2.42
CA CYS A 170 1.05 -15.05 1.54
C CYS A 170 1.40 -16.35 2.26
N GLY A 171 1.93 -16.25 3.49
CA GLY A 171 2.25 -17.42 4.30
C GLY A 171 1.01 -18.25 4.61
N THR A 172 -0.09 -17.61 4.97
CA THR A 172 -1.38 -18.29 5.19
C THR A 172 -1.85 -18.97 3.92
N GLN A 173 -1.86 -18.27 2.78
CA GLN A 173 -2.27 -18.83 1.50
C GLN A 173 -1.45 -20.08 1.11
N ILE A 174 -0.14 -20.04 1.26
CA ILE A 174 0.74 -21.19 0.99
C ILE A 174 0.39 -22.38 1.90
N SER A 175 0.00 -22.14 3.15
CA SER A 175 -0.34 -23.18 4.13
C SER A 175 -1.69 -23.88 3.88
N LEU A 176 -2.58 -23.36 3.02
CA LEU A 176 -3.92 -23.87 2.74
C LEU A 176 -3.91 -25.07 1.76
N SER A 177 -3.01 -26.04 1.94
CA SER A 177 -2.85 -27.18 1.02
C SER A 177 -4.03 -28.16 1.01
N ASP A 178 -4.83 -28.16 2.04
CA ASP A 178 -6.05 -28.96 2.17
C ASP A 178 -7.30 -28.30 1.55
N LYS A 179 -7.23 -26.99 1.26
CA LYS A 179 -8.35 -26.21 0.72
C LYS A 179 -8.12 -25.70 -0.70
N LEU A 180 -6.90 -25.33 -1.01
CA LEU A 180 -6.55 -24.68 -2.28
C LEU A 180 -5.64 -25.59 -3.14
N SER A 181 -5.87 -25.56 -4.45
CA SER A 181 -4.96 -26.20 -5.39
C SER A 181 -3.55 -25.57 -5.30
N ARG A 182 -2.53 -26.32 -5.72
CA ARG A 182 -1.17 -25.79 -5.75
C ARG A 182 -1.06 -24.52 -6.60
N PHE A 183 -1.83 -24.43 -7.69
CA PHE A 183 -1.88 -23.23 -8.53
C PHE A 183 -2.37 -22.02 -7.72
N HIS A 184 -3.51 -22.12 -7.02
CA HIS A 184 -4.07 -21.02 -6.22
C HIS A 184 -3.19 -20.66 -5.01
N ARG A 185 -2.36 -21.57 -4.51
CA ARG A 185 -1.45 -21.28 -3.40
C ARG A 185 -0.19 -20.55 -3.81
N LEU A 186 0.33 -20.83 -5.02
CA LEU A 186 1.69 -20.44 -5.43
C LEU A 186 1.73 -19.48 -6.62
N ALA A 187 0.65 -19.41 -7.40
CA ALA A 187 0.57 -18.46 -8.50
C ALA A 187 0.09 -17.10 -8.00
N ASP A 188 0.37 -16.07 -8.79
CA ASP A 188 -0.19 -14.75 -8.56
C ASP A 188 -1.72 -14.80 -8.59
N GLY A 189 -2.33 -14.22 -7.57
CA GLY A 189 -3.77 -14.06 -7.51
C GLY A 189 -4.20 -12.63 -7.85
N TYR A 190 -5.29 -12.19 -7.23
CA TYR A 190 -5.81 -10.84 -7.44
C TYR A 190 -4.99 -9.81 -6.67
N SER A 191 -4.42 -8.85 -7.40
CA SER A 191 -3.69 -7.72 -6.83
C SER A 191 -4.56 -6.92 -5.84
N GLY A 192 -5.87 -6.79 -6.13
CA GLY A 192 -6.82 -6.13 -5.23
C GLY A 192 -6.94 -6.80 -3.86
N TYR A 193 -6.86 -8.13 -3.79
CA TYR A 193 -6.84 -8.83 -2.51
C TYR A 193 -5.52 -8.65 -1.77
N ALA A 194 -4.39 -8.91 -2.42
CA ALA A 194 -3.08 -8.88 -1.79
C ALA A 194 -2.71 -7.46 -1.30
N GLU A 195 -2.86 -6.46 -2.16
CA GLU A 195 -2.53 -5.06 -1.84
C GLU A 195 -3.59 -4.43 -0.91
N GLY A 196 -4.86 -4.79 -1.11
CA GLY A 196 -5.93 -4.36 -0.23
C GLY A 196 -5.76 -4.86 1.20
N TRP A 197 -5.36 -6.12 1.37
CA TRP A 197 -5.00 -6.67 2.67
C TRP A 197 -3.81 -5.93 3.30
N ALA A 198 -2.76 -5.67 2.53
CA ALA A 198 -1.57 -4.99 3.04
C ALA A 198 -1.88 -3.53 3.46
N LEU A 199 -2.74 -2.80 2.72
CA LEU A 199 -3.21 -1.48 3.15
C LEU A 199 -4.12 -1.54 4.38
N TYR A 200 -5.03 -2.50 4.42
CA TYR A 200 -5.83 -2.76 5.61
C TYR A 200 -4.95 -3.05 6.84
N ALA A 201 -3.88 -3.81 6.65
CA ALA A 201 -2.92 -4.11 7.71
C ALA A 201 -2.21 -2.84 8.24
N GLU A 202 -1.77 -1.92 7.37
CA GLU A 202 -1.20 -0.64 7.80
C GLU A 202 -2.18 0.14 8.68
N ARG A 203 -3.44 0.25 8.26
CA ARG A 203 -4.50 0.94 9.00
C ARG A 203 -4.80 0.24 10.32
N LEU A 204 -4.91 -1.08 10.32
CA LEU A 204 -5.10 -1.88 11.53
C LEU A 204 -3.97 -1.67 12.54
N MET A 205 -2.73 -1.62 12.08
CA MET A 205 -1.59 -1.37 12.97
C MET A 205 -1.63 0.04 13.57
N HIS A 206 -2.18 1.02 12.86
CA HIS A 206 -2.48 2.33 13.45
C HIS A 206 -3.58 2.23 14.51
N GLU A 207 -4.71 1.57 14.21
CA GLU A 207 -5.82 1.36 15.15
C GLU A 207 -5.36 0.67 16.45
N LEU A 208 -4.43 -0.28 16.35
CA LEU A 208 -3.86 -1.03 17.47
C LEU A 208 -2.71 -0.31 18.20
N GLY A 209 -2.33 0.91 17.79
CA GLY A 209 -1.31 1.73 18.45
C GLY A 209 0.14 1.36 18.13
N TYR A 210 0.38 0.60 17.04
CA TYR A 210 1.75 0.25 16.61
C TYR A 210 2.46 1.36 15.83
N LEU A 211 1.70 2.34 15.31
CA LEU A 211 2.25 3.61 14.83
C LEU A 211 2.31 4.59 16.01
N ASP A 212 3.22 4.32 16.92
CA ASP A 212 3.31 4.88 18.28
C ASP A 212 3.87 6.32 18.35
N LYS A 213 4.05 6.96 17.19
CA LYS A 213 4.47 8.37 17.07
C LYS A 213 3.69 9.05 15.94
N PRO A 214 3.35 10.35 16.07
CA PRO A 214 2.75 11.11 14.97
C PRO A 214 3.60 11.06 13.69
N ASP A 215 4.92 10.96 13.79
CA ASP A 215 5.83 10.77 12.65
C ASP A 215 5.44 9.56 11.80
N TYR A 216 5.17 8.43 12.43
CA TYR A 216 4.84 7.17 11.74
C TYR A 216 3.42 7.18 11.15
N VAL A 217 2.51 7.89 11.84
CA VAL A 217 1.17 8.16 11.28
C VAL A 217 1.27 9.03 10.04
N MET A 218 2.14 10.05 10.05
CA MET A 218 2.41 10.87 8.86
C MET A 218 2.95 10.02 7.70
N GLY A 219 3.86 9.09 7.97
CA GLY A 219 4.40 8.18 6.95
C GLY A 219 3.31 7.30 6.32
N MET A 220 2.43 6.71 7.14
CA MET A 220 1.26 5.97 6.66
C MET A 220 0.36 6.87 5.77
N LEU A 221 0.10 8.11 6.20
CA LEU A 221 -0.73 9.04 5.44
C LEU A 221 -0.08 9.46 4.11
N CYS A 222 1.24 9.61 4.05
CA CYS A 222 1.96 9.84 2.80
C CYS A 222 1.79 8.66 1.83
N ALA A 223 1.92 7.42 2.34
CA ALA A 223 1.69 6.23 1.55
C ALA A 223 0.23 6.11 1.08
N GLN A 224 -0.75 6.42 1.93
CA GLN A 224 -2.17 6.47 1.58
C GLN A 224 -2.45 7.56 0.52
N MET A 225 -1.84 8.74 0.64
CA MET A 225 -1.98 9.83 -0.34
C MET A 225 -1.47 9.42 -1.71
N MET A 226 -0.29 8.84 -1.78
CA MET A 226 0.28 8.33 -3.02
C MET A 226 -0.66 7.30 -3.68
N ARG A 227 -1.22 6.39 -2.91
CA ARG A 227 -2.14 5.35 -3.41
C ARG A 227 -3.52 5.91 -3.79
N ALA A 228 -4.00 6.99 -3.14
CA ALA A 228 -5.20 7.71 -3.57
C ALA A 228 -4.96 8.45 -4.91
N CYS A 229 -3.78 9.05 -5.09
CA CYS A 229 -3.40 9.65 -6.38
C CYS A 229 -3.39 8.62 -7.51
N ARG A 230 -2.95 7.37 -7.26
CA ARG A 230 -3.02 6.28 -8.26
C ARG A 230 -4.42 6.07 -8.80
N VAL A 231 -5.46 6.16 -7.95
CA VAL A 231 -6.86 5.96 -8.35
C VAL A 231 -7.29 6.98 -9.40
N VAL A 232 -7.04 8.26 -9.13
CA VAL A 232 -7.47 9.33 -10.04
C VAL A 232 -6.61 9.40 -11.30
N ILE A 233 -5.32 9.10 -11.21
CA ILE A 233 -4.41 9.08 -12.37
C ILE A 233 -4.76 7.94 -13.31
N ASP A 234 -4.84 6.70 -12.82
CA ASP A 234 -5.08 5.51 -13.64
C ASP A 234 -6.43 5.63 -14.39
N ILE A 235 -7.51 5.84 -13.63
CA ILE A 235 -8.85 5.92 -14.24
C ILE A 235 -8.97 7.15 -15.14
N GLY A 236 -8.51 8.30 -14.65
CA GLY A 236 -8.59 9.56 -15.39
C GLY A 236 -7.85 9.52 -16.71
N ALA A 237 -6.62 9.03 -16.72
CA ALA A 237 -5.79 8.94 -17.92
C ALA A 237 -6.33 7.89 -18.91
N HIS A 238 -6.66 6.69 -18.44
CA HIS A 238 -7.12 5.62 -19.33
C HIS A 238 -8.49 5.87 -19.93
N LEU A 239 -9.38 6.55 -19.21
CA LEU A 239 -10.75 6.87 -19.68
C LEU A 239 -10.87 8.29 -20.27
N ASN A 240 -9.78 9.05 -20.26
CA ASN A 240 -9.77 10.46 -20.68
C ASN A 240 -10.84 11.30 -19.96
N LEU A 241 -10.92 11.16 -18.63
CA LEU A 241 -11.89 11.89 -17.83
C LEU A 241 -11.42 13.31 -17.52
N PRO A 242 -12.34 14.29 -17.39
CA PRO A 242 -11.96 15.62 -16.96
C PRO A 242 -11.51 15.62 -15.50
N ILE A 243 -10.55 16.49 -15.19
CA ILE A 243 -10.15 16.77 -13.80
C ILE A 243 -11.16 17.79 -13.24
N PRO A 244 -11.88 17.49 -12.13
CA PRO A 244 -12.84 18.42 -11.57
C PRO A 244 -12.18 19.74 -11.14
N ALA A 245 -12.78 20.88 -11.51
CA ALA A 245 -12.22 22.19 -11.23
C ALA A 245 -12.10 22.52 -9.73
N ASP A 246 -12.96 21.90 -8.90
CA ASP A 246 -12.97 22.00 -7.44
C ASP A 246 -12.17 20.89 -6.77
N SER A 247 -11.40 20.11 -7.54
CA SER A 247 -10.59 19.01 -7.01
C SER A 247 -9.40 19.53 -6.18
N PRO A 248 -8.86 18.70 -5.29
CA PRO A 248 -7.61 19.01 -4.57
C PRO A 248 -6.41 19.28 -5.50
N LEU A 249 -6.53 18.92 -6.77
CA LEU A 249 -5.48 19.13 -7.79
C LEU A 249 -5.61 20.48 -8.52
N SER A 250 -6.62 21.27 -8.23
CA SER A 250 -6.87 22.57 -8.91
C SER A 250 -5.68 23.53 -8.85
N ASN A 251 -4.93 23.53 -7.75
CA ASN A 251 -3.74 24.37 -7.55
C ASN A 251 -2.57 23.99 -8.47
N LEU A 252 -2.59 22.81 -9.08
CA LEU A 252 -1.56 22.39 -10.04
C LEU A 252 -1.76 23.03 -11.44
N GLY A 253 -2.91 23.65 -11.71
CA GLY A 253 -3.24 24.22 -13.02
C GLY A 253 -3.29 23.19 -14.14
N ILE A 254 -3.66 21.93 -13.81
CA ILE A 254 -3.82 20.84 -14.77
C ILE A 254 -5.28 20.71 -15.17
N SER A 255 -5.56 20.50 -16.46
CA SER A 255 -6.91 20.39 -17.01
C SER A 255 -7.20 19.04 -17.67
N ALA A 256 -6.16 18.26 -17.95
CA ALA A 256 -6.27 16.98 -18.62
C ALA A 256 -5.21 16.00 -18.10
N TRP A 257 -5.50 14.73 -18.22
CA TRP A 257 -4.56 13.67 -17.89
C TRP A 257 -3.64 13.37 -19.08
N THR A 258 -2.35 13.50 -18.85
CA THR A 258 -1.26 13.06 -19.72
C THR A 258 -0.23 12.34 -18.86
N TYR A 259 0.76 11.72 -19.47
CA TYR A 259 1.90 11.16 -18.73
C TYR A 259 2.54 12.22 -17.82
N GLU A 260 2.79 13.43 -18.34
CA GLU A 260 3.45 14.52 -17.60
C GLU A 260 2.58 15.01 -16.42
N THR A 261 1.27 15.19 -16.62
CA THR A 261 0.38 15.61 -15.54
C THR A 261 0.23 14.53 -14.47
N GLY A 262 0.23 13.26 -14.87
CA GLY A 262 0.28 12.13 -13.94
C GLY A 262 1.57 12.12 -13.11
N VAL A 263 2.72 12.33 -13.73
CA VAL A 263 4.02 12.47 -13.03
C VAL A 263 3.96 13.61 -12.02
N ARG A 264 3.42 14.78 -12.42
CA ARG A 264 3.29 15.92 -11.49
C ARG A 264 2.41 15.60 -10.29
N VAL A 265 1.26 15.00 -10.50
CA VAL A 265 0.36 14.62 -9.40
C VAL A 265 1.04 13.60 -8.46
N ALA A 266 1.70 12.59 -9.01
CA ALA A 266 2.41 11.60 -8.22
C ALA A 266 3.57 12.20 -7.41
N HIS A 267 4.27 13.20 -7.99
CA HIS A 267 5.39 13.89 -7.33
C HIS A 267 4.92 14.95 -6.33
N GLU A 268 4.08 15.90 -6.76
CA GLU A 268 3.74 17.10 -5.98
C GLU A 268 2.66 16.80 -4.91
N VAL A 269 1.74 15.87 -5.17
CA VAL A 269 0.68 15.48 -4.24
C VAL A 269 0.96 14.13 -3.59
N GLY A 270 1.34 13.13 -4.39
CA GLY A 270 1.67 11.78 -3.92
C GLY A 270 3.02 11.66 -3.21
N GLN A 271 3.80 12.76 -3.14
CA GLN A 271 5.09 12.85 -2.43
C GLN A 271 6.18 11.90 -2.94
N LEU A 272 6.05 11.36 -4.16
CA LEU A 272 7.09 10.52 -4.75
C LEU A 272 8.27 11.35 -5.25
N GLU A 273 9.48 10.82 -5.12
CA GLU A 273 10.64 11.37 -5.79
C GLU A 273 10.43 11.34 -7.32
N LEU A 274 10.94 12.35 -8.03
CA LEU A 274 10.59 12.60 -9.45
C LEU A 274 10.85 11.38 -10.36
N ASP A 275 11.99 10.72 -10.19
CA ASP A 275 12.32 9.55 -11.03
C ASP A 275 11.48 8.34 -10.67
N HIS A 276 11.09 8.19 -9.41
CA HIS A 276 10.12 7.21 -8.98
C HIS A 276 8.74 7.50 -9.60
N ALA A 277 8.27 8.74 -9.55
CA ALA A 277 7.02 9.16 -10.17
C ALA A 277 6.97 8.84 -11.68
N LYS A 278 8.06 9.06 -12.43
CA LYS A 278 8.17 8.67 -13.85
C LYS A 278 8.08 7.16 -14.05
N SER A 279 8.77 6.38 -13.21
CA SER A 279 8.73 4.92 -13.26
C SER A 279 7.31 4.41 -13.00
N GLU A 280 6.64 4.95 -12.00
CA GLU A 280 5.27 4.61 -11.66
C GLU A 280 4.29 4.96 -12.80
N MET A 281 4.41 6.14 -13.42
CA MET A 281 3.58 6.47 -14.57
C MET A 281 3.77 5.48 -15.72
N THR A 282 5.00 5.09 -16.02
CA THR A 282 5.27 4.07 -17.04
C THR A 282 4.57 2.76 -16.71
N ARG A 283 4.55 2.36 -15.43
CA ARG A 283 3.85 1.16 -14.96
C ARG A 283 2.33 1.31 -15.09
N TYR A 284 1.73 2.44 -14.66
CA TYR A 284 0.29 2.65 -14.70
C TYR A 284 -0.24 2.62 -16.13
N PHE A 285 0.42 3.33 -17.04
CA PHE A 285 0.04 3.30 -18.46
C PHE A 285 0.24 1.92 -19.12
N GLY A 286 1.18 1.11 -18.62
CA GLY A 286 1.42 -0.24 -19.10
C GLY A 286 0.46 -1.30 -18.52
N TRP A 287 -0.12 -1.04 -17.33
CA TRP A 287 -1.00 -1.96 -16.60
C TRP A 287 -2.31 -1.29 -16.16
N PRO A 288 -3.23 -0.99 -17.11
CA PRO A 288 -4.48 -0.31 -16.79
C PRO A 288 -5.26 -0.99 -15.68
N GLY A 289 -5.70 -0.23 -14.69
CA GLY A 289 -6.49 -0.73 -13.56
C GLY A 289 -5.69 -1.47 -12.48
N GLN A 290 -4.37 -1.71 -12.66
CA GLN A 290 -3.57 -2.34 -11.61
C GLN A 290 -3.26 -1.37 -10.45
N ALA A 291 -2.96 -0.11 -10.78
CA ALA A 291 -2.53 0.87 -9.79
C ALA A 291 -3.59 1.19 -8.72
N ILE A 292 -4.86 1.00 -9.03
CA ILE A 292 -5.97 1.21 -8.10
C ILE A 292 -6.19 0.07 -7.11
N SER A 293 -5.53 -1.08 -7.30
CA SER A 293 -5.72 -2.32 -6.52
C SER A 293 -5.60 -2.10 -5.02
N TYR A 294 -4.64 -1.30 -4.60
CA TYR A 294 -4.38 -0.94 -3.21
C TYR A 294 -5.62 -0.37 -2.52
N LYS A 295 -6.10 0.76 -3.03
CA LYS A 295 -7.21 1.51 -2.41
C LYS A 295 -8.56 0.84 -2.61
N VAL A 296 -8.81 0.22 -3.76
CA VAL A 296 -10.05 -0.52 -4.00
C VAL A 296 -10.12 -1.74 -3.10
N GLY A 297 -9.03 -2.51 -2.99
CA GLY A 297 -8.99 -3.67 -2.12
C GLY A 297 -9.14 -3.32 -0.63
N GLU A 298 -8.47 -2.25 -0.15
CA GLU A 298 -8.66 -1.73 1.21
C GLU A 298 -10.13 -1.36 1.47
N ARG A 299 -10.76 -0.63 0.53
CA ARG A 299 -12.17 -0.23 0.61
C ARG A 299 -13.09 -1.44 0.76
N GLU A 300 -12.88 -2.47 -0.03
CA GLU A 300 -13.68 -3.69 0.02
C GLU A 300 -13.51 -4.45 1.35
N ILE A 301 -12.28 -4.60 1.84
CA ILE A 301 -12.03 -5.28 3.13
C ILE A 301 -12.65 -4.48 4.28
N LEU A 302 -12.51 -3.16 4.30
CA LEU A 302 -13.13 -2.30 5.31
C LEU A 302 -14.67 -2.34 5.23
N SER A 303 -15.23 -2.40 4.03
CA SER A 303 -16.67 -2.55 3.81
C SER A 303 -17.17 -3.89 4.35
N LEU A 304 -16.49 -4.99 4.06
CA LEU A 304 -16.80 -6.31 4.59
C LEU A 304 -16.71 -6.35 6.12
N ARG A 305 -15.66 -5.76 6.70
CA ARG A 305 -15.52 -5.65 8.15
C ARG A 305 -16.71 -4.93 8.78
N LYS A 306 -17.07 -3.77 8.24
CA LYS A 306 -18.22 -2.99 8.71
C LYS A 306 -19.55 -3.74 8.58
N GLN A 307 -19.74 -4.49 7.50
CA GLN A 307 -20.93 -5.32 7.30
C GLN A 307 -21.00 -6.46 8.34
N GLU A 308 -19.88 -7.14 8.62
CA GLU A 308 -19.81 -8.19 9.61
C GLU A 308 -19.99 -7.67 11.05
N GLU A 309 -19.41 -6.51 11.37
CA GLU A 309 -19.63 -5.80 12.63
C GLU A 309 -21.12 -5.48 12.82
N ALA A 310 -21.78 -4.93 11.79
CA ALA A 310 -23.22 -4.63 11.85
C ALA A 310 -24.10 -5.89 11.96
N ARG A 311 -23.71 -6.97 11.27
CA ARG A 311 -24.46 -8.25 11.26
C ARG A 311 -24.36 -8.99 12.59
N LEU A 312 -23.21 -8.99 13.23
CA LEU A 312 -22.92 -9.78 14.42
C LEU A 312 -23.09 -8.99 15.74
N GLY A 313 -23.03 -7.63 15.69
CA GLY A 313 -23.09 -6.80 16.89
C GLY A 313 -22.07 -7.22 17.93
N ASP A 314 -22.51 -7.44 19.17
CA ASP A 314 -21.64 -7.85 20.29
C ASP A 314 -20.96 -9.21 20.12
N ALA A 315 -21.41 -10.02 19.15
CA ALA A 315 -20.78 -11.30 18.81
C ALA A 315 -19.64 -11.16 17.77
N PHE A 316 -19.36 -9.95 17.29
CA PHE A 316 -18.26 -9.74 16.35
C PHE A 316 -16.91 -9.96 17.04
N VAL A 317 -16.06 -10.80 16.41
CA VAL A 317 -14.69 -11.06 16.86
C VAL A 317 -13.73 -10.77 15.71
N LEU A 318 -12.90 -9.74 15.86
CA LEU A 318 -11.99 -9.29 14.82
C LEU A 318 -11.04 -10.41 14.33
N LYS A 319 -10.58 -11.28 15.21
CA LYS A 319 -9.76 -12.45 14.85
C LYS A 319 -10.49 -13.40 13.92
N ASP A 320 -11.78 -13.64 14.12
CA ASP A 320 -12.59 -14.52 13.27
C ASP A 320 -12.80 -13.90 11.89
N PHE A 321 -13.00 -12.59 11.83
CA PHE A 321 -13.02 -11.85 10.57
C PHE A 321 -11.70 -12.02 9.81
N HIS A 322 -10.56 -11.81 10.46
CA HIS A 322 -9.25 -11.99 9.82
C HIS A 322 -9.05 -13.44 9.33
N ARG A 323 -9.45 -14.43 10.13
CA ARG A 323 -9.39 -15.84 9.74
C ARG A 323 -10.25 -16.14 8.52
N MET A 324 -11.42 -15.52 8.41
CA MET A 324 -12.31 -15.67 7.25
C MET A 324 -11.65 -15.11 5.99
N ILE A 325 -11.16 -13.88 6.04
CA ILE A 325 -10.51 -13.22 4.88
C ILE A 325 -9.26 -14.00 4.43
N LEU A 326 -8.34 -14.26 5.35
CA LEU A 326 -7.07 -14.94 5.04
C LEU A 326 -7.27 -16.41 4.65
N GLY A 327 -8.26 -17.08 5.28
CA GLY A 327 -8.56 -18.50 5.05
C GLY A 327 -9.30 -18.79 3.74
N SER A 328 -9.74 -17.76 3.02
CA SER A 328 -10.31 -17.88 1.67
C SER A 328 -9.21 -18.00 0.60
N GLY A 329 -8.01 -17.51 0.89
CA GLY A 329 -6.95 -17.39 -0.09
C GLY A 329 -7.22 -16.29 -1.12
N ASN A 330 -6.34 -16.18 -2.08
CA ASN A 330 -6.41 -15.18 -3.15
C ASN A 330 -7.15 -15.79 -4.38
N VAL A 331 -8.46 -16.08 -4.22
CA VAL A 331 -9.30 -16.74 -5.23
C VAL A 331 -10.59 -15.96 -5.47
#